data_82c56b873a81329f394438b13dc6fc3e
#
_entry.id   82c56b873a81329f394438b13dc6fc3e
#
_cell.length_a   1.000
_cell.length_b   1.000
_cell.length_c   1.000
_cell.angle_alpha   90.00
_cell.angle_beta   90.00
_cell.angle_gamma   90.00
#
_symmetry.space_group_name_H-M   'P 1'
#
loop_
_entity.id
_entity.type
_entity.pdbx_description
1 polymer ?
#
loop_
_entity_poly.entity_id
_entity_poly.type
_entity_poly.pdbx_seq_one_letter_code
_entity_poly.pdbx_strand_id
1 'polypeptide(L)'
;KDQKGRVIEFDKPVERVVSIPIPAPSMFMAIDGSAKKLVGVHSLTKTAMKGKFLGRLFPEVLKLPSDFVGKGFNFVPNVERLLILRPDLVFQWGNYGDEIFDPIVASGLKVAAIKIRNENDTREWIRIMSTVIGKEDKAVKMIEWRNKTIQRVSLNAKKIYKKKKILYFRLFRNNLQVAGKSTYNNFYIELVGAFNPASSRKGFYNVTPEQ
;
A
#
# COMPACT_ATOMS: atom_id res chain seq x y z
N LYS A 1 -4.10 -15.93 5.59
CA LYS A 1 -3.22 -15.25 6.57
C LYS A 1 -2.88 -13.86 6.08
N ASP A 2 -2.79 -12.89 7.01
CA ASP A 2 -2.32 -11.54 6.71
C ASP A 2 -0.79 -11.43 6.82
N GLN A 3 -0.23 -10.24 6.56
CA GLN A 3 1.22 -10.05 6.61
C GLN A 3 1.82 -9.91 8.03
N LYS A 4 1.02 -10.00 9.08
CA LYS A 4 1.48 -10.26 10.46
C LYS A 4 1.41 -11.75 10.83
N GLY A 5 0.94 -12.60 9.92
CA GLY A 5 0.80 -14.05 10.12
C GLY A 5 -0.52 -14.46 10.77
N ARG A 6 -1.44 -13.53 11.02
CA ARG A 6 -2.71 -13.81 11.65
C ARG A 6 -3.66 -14.48 10.66
N VAL A 7 -4.39 -15.48 11.12
CA VAL A 7 -5.46 -16.12 10.36
C VAL A 7 -6.74 -15.33 10.59
N ILE A 8 -7.42 -14.96 9.50
CA ILE A 8 -8.70 -14.28 9.53
C ILE A 8 -9.64 -15.10 8.65
N GLU A 9 -10.71 -15.59 9.22
CA GLU A 9 -11.66 -16.48 8.54
C GLU A 9 -12.90 -15.70 8.13
N PHE A 10 -13.42 -16.05 6.96
CA PHE A 10 -14.64 -15.48 6.39
C PHE A 10 -15.49 -16.63 5.83
N ASP A 11 -16.78 -16.64 6.15
CA ASP A 11 -17.73 -17.63 5.64
C ASP A 11 -18.13 -17.35 4.18
N LYS A 12 -17.93 -16.11 3.73
CA LYS A 12 -18.24 -15.64 2.38
C LYS A 12 -17.29 -14.50 2.00
N PRO A 13 -17.13 -14.21 0.70
CA PRO A 13 -16.36 -13.05 0.25
C PRO A 13 -16.86 -11.75 0.91
N VAL A 14 -15.91 -10.86 1.25
CA VAL A 14 -16.24 -9.59 1.90
C VAL A 14 -16.87 -8.62 0.90
N GLU A 15 -17.86 -7.87 1.37
CA GLU A 15 -18.59 -6.88 0.57
C GLU A 15 -18.37 -5.45 1.08
N ARG A 16 -17.89 -5.29 2.33
CA ARG A 16 -17.72 -4.00 2.96
C ARG A 16 -16.32 -3.84 3.54
N VAL A 17 -15.49 -3.07 2.86
CA VAL A 17 -14.08 -2.90 3.20
C VAL A 17 -13.78 -1.46 3.60
N VAL A 18 -13.13 -1.28 4.73
CA VAL A 18 -12.46 -0.03 5.10
C VAL A 18 -10.96 -0.17 4.83
N SER A 19 -10.36 0.83 4.21
CA SER A 19 -8.92 0.86 3.97
C SER A 19 -8.27 2.07 4.63
N ILE A 20 -7.45 1.82 5.66
CA ILE A 20 -6.62 2.82 6.32
C ILE A 20 -5.31 3.07 5.55
N PRO A 21 -4.61 2.06 5.02
CA PRO A 21 -3.42 2.27 4.20
C PRO A 21 -3.73 3.05 2.92
N ILE A 22 -3.08 4.20 2.77
CA ILE A 22 -3.36 5.20 1.71
C ILE A 22 -3.32 4.63 0.29
N PRO A 23 -2.32 3.81 -0.13
CA PRO A 23 -2.25 3.29 -1.49
C PRO A 23 -3.12 2.04 -1.73
N ALA A 24 -3.61 1.39 -0.66
CA ALA A 24 -4.32 0.12 -0.77
C ALA A 24 -5.63 0.18 -1.57
N PRO A 25 -6.46 1.23 -1.48
CA PRO A 25 -7.67 1.34 -2.29
C PRO A 25 -7.41 1.28 -3.79
N SER A 26 -6.28 1.84 -4.27
CA SER A 26 -5.92 1.78 -5.70
C SER A 26 -5.71 0.34 -6.17
N MET A 27 -5.01 -0.47 -5.38
CA MET A 27 -4.79 -1.89 -5.66
C MET A 27 -6.10 -2.68 -5.54
N PHE A 28 -6.87 -2.42 -4.50
CA PHE A 28 -8.16 -3.08 -4.28
C PHE A 28 -9.12 -2.87 -5.46
N MET A 29 -9.27 -1.63 -5.91
CA MET A 29 -10.11 -1.31 -7.07
C MET A 29 -9.59 -1.93 -8.38
N ALA A 30 -8.28 -2.03 -8.55
CA ALA A 30 -7.69 -2.70 -9.72
C ALA A 30 -8.02 -4.20 -9.74
N ILE A 31 -8.09 -4.85 -8.58
CA ILE A 31 -8.47 -6.25 -8.43
C ILE A 31 -9.98 -6.41 -8.58
N ASP A 32 -10.76 -5.60 -7.86
CA ASP A 32 -12.22 -5.69 -7.86
C ASP A 32 -12.84 -5.22 -9.18
N GLY A 33 -12.22 -4.28 -9.88
CA GLY A 33 -12.77 -3.60 -11.06
C GLY A 33 -13.79 -2.52 -10.69
N SER A 34 -14.00 -2.26 -9.39
CA SER A 34 -14.94 -1.25 -8.89
C SER A 34 -14.53 -0.72 -7.52
N ALA A 35 -15.15 0.38 -7.08
CA ALA A 35 -15.01 0.90 -5.73
C ALA A 35 -16.20 0.54 -4.81
N LYS A 36 -17.18 -0.23 -5.30
CA LYS A 36 -18.46 -0.47 -4.60
C LYS A 36 -18.31 -1.13 -3.24
N LYS A 37 -17.30 -2.00 -3.08
CA LYS A 37 -17.01 -2.67 -1.82
C LYS A 37 -16.27 -1.79 -0.81
N LEU A 38 -15.72 -0.65 -1.22
CA LEU A 38 -15.09 0.30 -0.30
C LEU A 38 -16.17 1.12 0.41
N VAL A 39 -16.21 1.07 1.74
CA VAL A 39 -17.15 1.84 2.57
C VAL A 39 -16.46 2.94 3.38
N GLY A 40 -15.13 2.99 3.36
CA GLY A 40 -14.33 4.03 3.98
C GLY A 40 -12.88 3.97 3.51
N VAL A 41 -12.26 5.13 3.32
CA VAL A 41 -10.86 5.27 2.93
C VAL A 41 -10.20 6.40 3.69
N HIS A 42 -8.90 6.33 3.88
CA HIS A 42 -8.11 7.39 4.52
C HIS A 42 -8.24 8.71 3.73
N SER A 43 -8.28 9.85 4.44
CA SER A 43 -8.43 11.18 3.82
C SER A 43 -7.34 11.49 2.79
N LEU A 44 -6.09 11.08 3.05
CA LEU A 44 -4.99 11.23 2.09
C LEU A 44 -5.16 10.39 0.81
N THR A 45 -5.88 9.27 0.85
CA THR A 45 -6.26 8.54 -0.37
C THR A 45 -7.11 9.42 -1.27
N LYS A 46 -8.12 10.08 -0.70
CA LYS A 46 -8.98 11.01 -1.45
C LYS A 46 -8.18 12.18 -2.03
N THR A 47 -7.28 12.76 -1.22
CA THR A 47 -6.39 13.84 -1.69
C THR A 47 -5.49 13.37 -2.84
N ALA A 48 -4.91 12.17 -2.75
CA ALA A 48 -4.06 11.62 -3.79
C ALA A 48 -4.81 11.32 -5.09
N MET A 49 -6.10 11.01 -5.02
CA MET A 49 -6.94 10.66 -6.17
C MET A 49 -7.64 11.87 -6.79
N LYS A 50 -7.91 12.93 -6.02
CA LYS A 50 -8.64 14.12 -6.46
C LYS A 50 -7.95 14.75 -7.67
N GLY A 51 -8.71 14.96 -8.76
CA GLY A 51 -8.21 15.51 -10.02
C GLY A 51 -7.27 14.60 -10.83
N LYS A 52 -7.00 13.37 -10.37
CA LYS A 52 -6.14 12.39 -11.04
C LYS A 52 -6.98 11.30 -11.73
N PHE A 53 -6.31 10.45 -12.51
CA PHE A 53 -6.95 9.39 -13.30
C PHE A 53 -7.89 8.52 -12.47
N LEU A 54 -7.44 7.98 -11.33
CA LEU A 54 -8.26 7.11 -10.50
C LEU A 54 -9.48 7.83 -9.90
N GLY A 55 -9.34 9.10 -9.52
CA GLY A 55 -10.48 9.87 -9.00
C GLY A 55 -11.49 10.24 -10.07
N ARG A 56 -11.12 10.22 -11.35
CA ARG A 56 -12.05 10.36 -12.50
C ARG A 56 -12.72 9.04 -12.84
N LEU A 57 -11.98 7.94 -12.74
CA LEU A 57 -12.49 6.60 -13.03
C LEU A 57 -13.42 6.08 -11.93
N PHE A 58 -13.14 6.41 -10.66
CA PHE A 58 -13.90 5.99 -9.49
C PHE A 58 -14.25 7.22 -8.61
N PRO A 59 -15.09 8.15 -9.09
CA PRO A 59 -15.39 9.40 -8.39
C PRO A 59 -16.10 9.18 -7.04
N GLU A 60 -16.80 8.06 -6.87
CA GLU A 60 -17.47 7.70 -5.63
C GLU A 60 -16.51 7.56 -4.45
N VAL A 61 -15.24 7.18 -4.66
CA VAL A 61 -14.23 7.08 -3.60
C VAL A 61 -13.99 8.43 -2.91
N LEU A 62 -14.11 9.52 -3.63
CA LEU A 62 -13.90 10.87 -3.10
C LEU A 62 -14.98 11.28 -2.07
N LYS A 63 -16.14 10.60 -2.10
CA LYS A 63 -17.28 10.85 -1.20
C LYS A 63 -17.30 9.94 0.03
N LEU A 64 -16.48 8.86 0.05
CA LEU A 64 -16.47 7.90 1.16
C LEU A 64 -16.06 8.54 2.50
N PRO A 65 -16.59 8.06 3.62
CA PRO A 65 -16.14 8.48 4.96
C PRO A 65 -14.64 8.33 5.13
N SER A 66 -14.05 9.20 5.96
CA SER A 66 -12.61 9.18 6.29
C SER A 66 -12.34 9.67 7.73
N ASP A 67 -13.38 9.83 8.55
CA ASP A 67 -13.34 10.32 9.92
C ASP A 67 -13.10 9.23 10.97
N PHE A 68 -12.91 7.98 10.51
CA PHE A 68 -12.59 6.82 11.33
C PHE A 68 -11.09 6.65 11.62
N VAL A 69 -10.27 7.58 11.21
CA VAL A 69 -8.82 7.58 11.42
C VAL A 69 -8.33 9.02 11.52
N GLY A 70 -7.20 9.24 12.19
CA GLY A 70 -6.62 10.56 12.35
C GLY A 70 -6.25 11.24 11.03
N LYS A 71 -6.09 12.56 11.07
CA LYS A 71 -5.67 13.35 9.90
C LYS A 71 -4.18 13.17 9.61
N GLY A 72 -3.78 13.45 8.37
CA GLY A 72 -2.40 13.36 7.93
C GLY A 72 -1.88 11.91 7.99
N PHE A 73 -0.69 11.71 8.52
CA PHE A 73 -0.07 10.38 8.69
C PHE A 73 -0.37 9.75 10.06
N ASN A 74 -1.51 10.08 10.65
CA ASN A 74 -2.00 9.42 11.85
C ASN A 74 -2.93 8.26 11.46
N PHE A 75 -2.54 7.03 11.83
CA PHE A 75 -3.23 5.79 11.48
C PHE A 75 -3.95 5.14 12.67
N VAL A 76 -4.02 5.85 13.80
CA VAL A 76 -4.77 5.39 14.97
C VAL A 76 -6.27 5.41 14.64
N PRO A 77 -6.97 4.28 14.80
CA PRO A 77 -8.38 4.19 14.45
C PRO A 77 -9.28 4.86 15.48
N ASN A 78 -10.35 5.48 14.99
CA ASN A 78 -11.53 5.78 15.79
C ASN A 78 -12.51 4.61 15.61
N VAL A 79 -12.55 3.74 16.61
CA VAL A 79 -13.30 2.47 16.54
C VAL A 79 -14.80 2.71 16.43
N GLU A 80 -15.36 3.70 17.15
CA GLU A 80 -16.79 4.03 17.09
C GLU A 80 -17.20 4.39 15.65
N ARG A 81 -16.39 5.19 14.97
CA ARG A 81 -16.61 5.55 13.57
C ARG A 81 -16.47 4.36 12.62
N LEU A 82 -15.53 3.45 12.90
CA LEU A 82 -15.41 2.20 12.14
C LEU A 82 -16.67 1.32 12.29
N LEU A 83 -17.18 1.17 13.51
CA LEU A 83 -18.38 0.37 13.78
C LEU A 83 -19.63 0.90 13.04
N ILE A 84 -19.79 2.23 12.94
CA ILE A 84 -20.87 2.86 12.16
C ILE A 84 -20.83 2.42 10.69
N LEU A 85 -19.63 2.25 10.12
CA LEU A 85 -19.47 1.81 8.73
C LEU A 85 -19.79 0.33 8.52
N ARG A 86 -19.92 -0.46 9.59
CA ARG A 86 -20.17 -1.92 9.56
C ARG A 86 -19.32 -2.64 8.51
N PRO A 87 -17.99 -2.53 8.57
CA PRO A 87 -17.13 -3.22 7.63
C PRO A 87 -17.04 -4.72 7.93
N ASP A 88 -16.98 -5.54 6.89
CA ASP A 88 -16.64 -6.96 7.02
C ASP A 88 -15.13 -7.11 7.29
N LEU A 89 -14.34 -6.15 6.79
CA LEU A 89 -12.88 -6.16 6.91
C LEU A 89 -12.32 -4.73 6.95
N VAL A 90 -11.36 -4.51 7.83
CA VAL A 90 -10.52 -3.31 7.86
C VAL A 90 -9.10 -3.69 7.42
N PHE A 91 -8.57 -3.05 6.38
CA PHE A 91 -7.14 -3.08 6.10
C PHE A 91 -6.41 -2.05 6.96
N GLN A 92 -5.33 -2.50 7.61
CA GLN A 92 -4.48 -1.63 8.44
C GLN A 92 -3.00 -1.83 8.12
N TRP A 93 -2.17 -0.83 8.41
CA TRP A 93 -0.74 -0.90 8.23
C TRP A 93 -0.07 -1.93 9.15
N GLY A 94 0.57 -2.93 8.59
CA GLY A 94 1.31 -3.95 9.35
C GLY A 94 2.74 -3.56 9.75
N ASN A 95 3.18 -2.36 9.37
CA ASN A 95 4.53 -1.85 9.69
C ASN A 95 4.58 -1.08 11.03
N TYR A 96 3.43 -0.80 11.62
CA TYR A 96 3.28 -0.08 12.89
C TYR A 96 3.02 -1.05 14.03
N GLY A 97 3.09 -0.56 15.26
CA GLY A 97 2.85 -1.32 16.46
C GLY A 97 1.40 -1.79 16.64
N ASP A 98 1.14 -2.50 17.72
CA ASP A 98 -0.17 -3.10 17.96
C ASP A 98 -1.22 -2.07 18.39
N GLU A 99 -0.79 -0.88 18.82
CA GLU A 99 -1.65 0.24 19.19
C GLU A 99 -2.65 0.67 18.10
N ILE A 100 -2.35 0.38 16.83
CA ILE A 100 -3.26 0.66 15.70
C ILE A 100 -4.14 -0.54 15.33
N PHE A 101 -3.84 -1.75 15.86
CA PHE A 101 -4.58 -2.98 15.60
C PHE A 101 -5.51 -3.35 16.75
N ASP A 102 -4.98 -3.33 17.97
CA ASP A 102 -5.66 -3.88 19.14
C ASP A 102 -7.03 -3.24 19.39
N PRO A 103 -7.23 -1.92 19.21
CA PRO A 103 -8.56 -1.33 19.35
C PRO A 103 -9.57 -1.88 18.33
N ILE A 104 -9.14 -2.19 17.10
CA ILE A 104 -10.01 -2.75 16.07
C ILE A 104 -10.36 -4.21 16.41
N VAL A 105 -9.37 -5.01 16.83
CA VAL A 105 -9.59 -6.40 17.22
C VAL A 105 -10.49 -6.48 18.45
N ALA A 106 -10.24 -5.66 19.46
CA ALA A 106 -11.04 -5.61 20.69
C ALA A 106 -12.51 -5.24 20.43
N SER A 107 -12.80 -4.51 19.36
CA SER A 107 -14.18 -4.16 18.98
C SER A 107 -14.93 -5.30 18.24
N GLY A 108 -14.29 -6.45 18.01
CA GLY A 108 -14.84 -7.57 17.24
C GLY A 108 -14.77 -7.41 15.72
N LEU A 109 -14.22 -6.29 15.21
CA LEU A 109 -14.02 -6.11 13.78
C LEU A 109 -12.85 -6.96 13.26
N LYS A 110 -13.02 -7.54 12.08
CA LYS A 110 -11.93 -8.25 11.40
C LYS A 110 -10.96 -7.24 10.78
N VAL A 111 -9.66 -7.40 11.08
CA VAL A 111 -8.61 -6.50 10.57
C VAL A 111 -7.46 -7.30 9.95
N ALA A 112 -7.07 -6.94 8.73
CA ALA A 112 -5.94 -7.54 8.02
C ALA A 112 -4.78 -6.54 7.89
N ALA A 113 -3.59 -7.01 8.28
CA ALA A 113 -2.35 -6.26 8.17
C ALA A 113 -1.80 -6.32 6.76
N ILE A 114 -1.44 -5.15 6.21
CA ILE A 114 -0.69 -5.05 4.96
C ILE A 114 0.57 -4.22 5.16
N LYS A 115 1.68 -4.67 4.56
CA LYS A 115 3.01 -4.05 4.66
C LYS A 115 3.50 -3.69 3.27
N ILE A 116 4.22 -2.59 3.12
CA ILE A 116 4.84 -2.21 1.86
C ILE A 116 6.32 -1.87 2.08
N ARG A 117 7.19 -2.86 1.90
CA ARG A 117 8.65 -2.72 2.05
C ARG A 117 9.36 -3.09 0.76
N ASN A 118 8.83 -4.04 0.03
CA ASN A 118 9.45 -4.63 -1.15
C ASN A 118 8.40 -5.22 -2.11
N GLU A 119 8.88 -5.77 -3.22
CA GLU A 119 8.05 -6.35 -4.27
C GLU A 119 7.25 -7.58 -3.80
N ASN A 120 7.77 -8.38 -2.87
CA ASN A 120 7.03 -9.52 -2.32
C ASN A 120 5.83 -9.06 -1.49
N ASP A 121 5.98 -8.01 -0.70
CA ASP A 121 4.87 -7.42 0.04
C ASP A 121 3.73 -6.99 -0.91
N THR A 122 4.06 -6.42 -2.08
CA THR A 122 3.05 -6.05 -3.08
C THR A 122 2.31 -7.26 -3.66
N ARG A 123 3.03 -8.37 -3.93
CA ARG A 123 2.38 -9.62 -4.36
C ARG A 123 1.45 -10.18 -3.28
N GLU A 124 1.86 -10.10 -2.02
CA GLU A 124 1.00 -10.49 -0.91
C GLU A 124 -0.25 -9.59 -0.78
N TRP A 125 -0.15 -8.28 -1.02
CA TRP A 125 -1.34 -7.43 -1.10
C TRP A 125 -2.33 -7.93 -2.14
N ILE A 126 -1.82 -8.23 -3.36
CA ILE A 126 -2.66 -8.71 -4.45
C ILE A 126 -3.35 -10.02 -4.03
N ARG A 127 -2.62 -10.97 -3.40
CA ARG A 127 -3.20 -12.23 -2.91
C ARG A 127 -4.24 -12.00 -1.82
N ILE A 128 -3.89 -11.28 -0.76
CA ILE A 128 -4.79 -11.02 0.36
C ILE A 128 -6.07 -10.35 -0.13
N MET A 129 -5.94 -9.27 -0.91
CA MET A 129 -7.09 -8.52 -1.39
C MET A 129 -7.99 -9.35 -2.33
N SER A 130 -7.40 -10.14 -3.23
CA SER A 130 -8.18 -10.99 -4.13
C SER A 130 -8.88 -12.12 -3.40
N THR A 131 -8.19 -12.78 -2.45
CA THR A 131 -8.77 -13.88 -1.66
C THR A 131 -9.96 -13.41 -0.82
N VAL A 132 -9.85 -12.27 -0.14
CA VAL A 132 -10.96 -11.80 0.71
C VAL A 132 -12.21 -11.42 -0.08
N ILE A 133 -12.09 -11.13 -1.37
CA ILE A 133 -13.25 -10.82 -2.25
C ILE A 133 -13.59 -11.93 -3.25
N GLY A 134 -12.94 -13.10 -3.17
CA GLY A 134 -13.19 -14.25 -4.05
C GLY A 134 -12.78 -14.02 -5.51
N LYS A 135 -11.63 -13.33 -5.74
CA LYS A 135 -11.10 -13.03 -7.09
C LYS A 135 -9.65 -13.49 -7.27
N GLU A 136 -9.32 -14.70 -6.83
CA GLU A 136 -7.96 -15.25 -6.85
C GLU A 136 -7.39 -15.35 -8.26
N ASP A 137 -8.23 -15.61 -9.26
CA ASP A 137 -7.84 -15.63 -10.68
C ASP A 137 -7.28 -14.28 -11.14
N LYS A 138 -7.79 -13.17 -10.62
CA LYS A 138 -7.25 -11.83 -10.88
C LYS A 138 -5.87 -11.66 -10.27
N ALA A 139 -5.64 -12.21 -9.07
CA ALA A 139 -4.32 -12.17 -8.44
C ALA A 139 -3.27 -12.87 -9.30
N VAL A 140 -3.57 -14.07 -9.81
CA VAL A 140 -2.67 -14.82 -10.68
C VAL A 140 -2.28 -13.98 -11.89
N LYS A 141 -3.26 -13.47 -12.65
CA LYS A 141 -3.04 -12.66 -13.84
C LYS A 141 -2.24 -11.38 -13.55
N MET A 142 -2.56 -10.68 -12.47
CA MET A 142 -1.85 -9.45 -12.08
C MET A 142 -0.40 -9.71 -11.67
N ILE A 143 -0.16 -10.77 -10.90
CA ILE A 143 1.19 -11.16 -10.46
C ILE A 143 2.03 -11.60 -11.66
N GLU A 144 1.47 -12.39 -12.56
CA GLU A 144 2.17 -12.82 -13.79
C GLU A 144 2.55 -11.63 -14.68
N TRP A 145 1.59 -10.72 -14.92
CA TRP A 145 1.85 -9.50 -15.68
C TRP A 145 2.96 -8.67 -15.04
N ARG A 146 2.90 -8.51 -13.71
CA ARG A 146 3.90 -7.78 -12.96
C ARG A 146 5.28 -8.43 -13.06
N ASN A 147 5.36 -9.75 -12.89
CA ASN A 147 6.60 -10.51 -13.02
C ASN A 147 7.21 -10.38 -14.43
N LYS A 148 6.41 -10.56 -15.48
CA LYS A 148 6.83 -10.38 -16.87
C LYS A 148 7.35 -8.97 -17.14
N THR A 149 6.67 -7.95 -16.58
CA THR A 149 7.08 -6.54 -16.72
C THR A 149 8.42 -6.27 -16.04
N ILE A 150 8.58 -6.71 -14.79
CA ILE A 150 9.84 -6.57 -14.04
C ILE A 150 10.97 -7.29 -14.77
N GLN A 151 10.75 -8.51 -15.22
CA GLN A 151 11.75 -9.28 -15.99
C GLN A 151 12.16 -8.56 -17.27
N ARG A 152 11.21 -8.06 -18.05
CA ARG A 152 11.48 -7.31 -19.28
C ARG A 152 12.32 -6.06 -19.02
N VAL A 153 11.99 -5.28 -18.00
CA VAL A 153 12.75 -4.08 -17.61
C VAL A 153 14.16 -4.48 -17.18
N SER A 154 14.30 -5.49 -16.33
CA SER A 154 15.60 -5.99 -15.86
C SER A 154 16.50 -6.47 -17.00
N LEU A 155 15.94 -7.22 -17.97
CA LEU A 155 16.70 -7.68 -19.14
C LEU A 155 17.19 -6.50 -20.01
N ASN A 156 16.36 -5.49 -20.20
CA ASN A 156 16.77 -4.28 -20.93
C ASN A 156 17.83 -3.48 -20.16
N ALA A 157 17.71 -3.41 -18.84
CA ALA A 157 18.68 -2.75 -17.97
C ALA A 157 20.08 -3.37 -18.03
N LYS A 158 20.18 -4.69 -18.23
CA LYS A 158 21.48 -5.40 -18.40
C LYS A 158 22.27 -4.95 -19.63
N LYS A 159 21.62 -4.33 -20.61
CA LYS A 159 22.26 -3.80 -21.84
C LYS A 159 22.91 -2.43 -21.62
N ILE A 160 22.74 -1.84 -20.43
CA ILE A 160 23.29 -0.50 -20.10
C ILE A 160 24.73 -0.65 -19.62
N TYR A 161 25.67 -0.27 -20.46
CA TYR A 161 27.11 -0.35 -20.16
C TYR A 161 27.55 0.69 -19.11
N LYS A 162 27.00 1.91 -19.14
CA LYS A 162 27.34 2.99 -18.22
C LYS A 162 26.18 3.28 -17.28
N LYS A 163 26.26 2.77 -16.05
CA LYS A 163 25.23 2.99 -15.03
C LYS A 163 25.14 4.47 -14.67
N LYS A 164 23.92 5.02 -14.75
CA LYS A 164 23.61 6.36 -14.25
C LYS A 164 23.49 6.33 -12.73
N LYS A 165 23.94 7.41 -12.08
CA LYS A 165 23.69 7.63 -10.65
C LYS A 165 22.32 8.27 -10.48
N ILE A 166 21.46 7.69 -9.64
CA ILE A 166 20.12 8.22 -9.34
C ILE A 166 19.96 8.27 -7.83
N LEU A 167 19.59 9.44 -7.30
CA LEU A 167 19.19 9.63 -5.91
C LEU A 167 17.68 9.94 -5.88
N TYR A 168 16.99 9.34 -4.91
CA TYR A 168 15.61 9.67 -4.60
C TYR A 168 15.57 10.45 -3.29
N PHE A 169 15.07 11.68 -3.37
CA PHE A 169 14.85 12.55 -2.23
C PHE A 169 13.35 12.64 -1.90
N ARG A 170 13.07 12.81 -0.62
CA ARG A 170 11.72 13.18 -0.14
C ARG A 170 11.82 14.14 1.03
N LEU A 171 10.84 15.04 1.15
CA LEU A 171 10.62 15.79 2.38
C LEU A 171 9.60 15.01 3.23
N PHE A 172 10.00 14.62 4.44
CA PHE A 172 9.14 13.90 5.37
C PHE A 172 9.26 14.47 6.77
N ARG A 173 8.15 14.98 7.32
CA ARG A 173 8.11 15.65 8.63
C ARG A 173 9.22 16.73 8.76
N ASN A 174 9.34 17.59 7.76
CA ASN A 174 10.33 18.65 7.63
C ASN A 174 11.82 18.19 7.55
N ASN A 175 12.09 16.91 7.41
CA ASN A 175 13.42 16.38 7.19
C ASN A 175 13.61 16.00 5.72
N LEU A 176 14.71 16.44 5.14
CA LEU A 176 15.16 15.95 3.83
C LEU A 176 15.70 14.53 4.01
N GLN A 177 15.15 13.59 3.28
CA GLN A 177 15.53 12.18 3.36
C GLN A 177 15.92 11.64 1.99
N VAL A 178 16.87 10.70 1.97
CA VAL A 178 17.21 9.90 0.79
C VAL A 178 16.76 8.45 1.00
N ALA A 179 16.44 7.79 -0.12
CA ALA A 179 16.12 6.38 -0.14
C ALA A 179 17.39 5.54 -0.21
N GLY A 180 17.74 4.85 0.85
CA GLY A 180 18.82 3.88 0.90
C GLY A 180 18.42 2.47 0.48
N LYS A 181 19.30 1.50 0.72
CA LYS A 181 19.08 0.07 0.45
C LYS A 181 17.79 -0.43 1.12
N SER A 182 17.15 -1.42 0.52
CA SER A 182 15.92 -2.05 1.01
C SER A 182 14.68 -1.13 1.02
N THR A 183 14.72 0.01 0.34
CA THR A 183 13.53 0.81 0.04
C THR A 183 12.96 0.42 -1.33
N TYR A 184 11.67 0.67 -1.53
CA TYR A 184 11.04 0.48 -2.83
C TYR A 184 11.66 1.37 -3.92
N ASN A 185 12.09 2.56 -3.56
CA ASN A 185 12.75 3.49 -4.48
C ASN A 185 14.11 2.95 -4.93
N ASN A 186 14.90 2.36 -4.03
CA ASN A 186 16.14 1.70 -4.37
C ASN A 186 15.92 0.51 -5.30
N PHE A 187 14.88 -0.30 -5.04
CA PHE A 187 14.50 -1.40 -5.93
C PHE A 187 14.26 -0.92 -7.37
N TYR A 188 13.53 0.18 -7.57
CA TYR A 188 13.29 0.71 -8.92
C TYR A 188 14.52 1.30 -9.56
N ILE A 189 15.41 1.96 -8.79
CA ILE A 189 16.68 2.47 -9.29
C ILE A 189 17.55 1.32 -9.83
N GLU A 190 17.67 0.24 -9.05
CA GLU A 190 18.44 -0.94 -9.46
C GLU A 190 17.77 -1.69 -10.63
N LEU A 191 16.44 -1.79 -10.64
CA LEU A 191 15.67 -2.45 -11.68
C LEU A 191 15.93 -1.87 -13.08
N VAL A 192 16.08 -0.54 -13.16
CA VAL A 192 16.40 0.15 -14.43
C VAL A 192 17.90 0.19 -14.74
N GLY A 193 18.72 -0.56 -14.00
CA GLY A 193 20.17 -0.65 -14.22
C GLY A 193 20.96 0.56 -13.75
N ALA A 194 20.38 1.44 -12.94
CA ALA A 194 21.06 2.57 -12.34
C ALA A 194 21.75 2.19 -11.02
N PHE A 195 22.62 3.07 -10.54
CA PHE A 195 23.30 2.97 -9.25
C PHE A 195 22.71 4.02 -8.28
N ASN A 196 22.36 3.58 -7.07
CA ASN A 196 21.94 4.48 -6.00
C ASN A 196 23.12 4.76 -5.06
N PRO A 197 23.72 5.98 -5.07
CA PRO A 197 24.81 6.33 -4.16
C PRO A 197 24.45 6.22 -2.68
N ALA A 198 23.16 6.36 -2.34
CA ALA A 198 22.66 6.24 -0.97
C ALA A 198 22.47 4.78 -0.49
N SER A 199 22.78 3.77 -1.32
CA SER A 199 22.53 2.35 -1.00
C SER A 199 23.46 1.75 0.06
N SER A 200 24.43 2.50 0.59
CA SER A 200 25.30 2.09 1.71
C SER A 200 24.53 1.94 3.03
N ARG A 201 23.40 2.65 3.20
CA ARG A 201 22.54 2.58 4.39
C ARG A 201 21.18 1.99 4.04
N LYS A 202 20.57 1.31 5.02
CA LYS A 202 19.21 0.74 4.87
C LYS A 202 18.14 1.78 5.18
N GLY A 203 17.00 1.66 4.50
CA GLY A 203 15.81 2.47 4.75
C GLY A 203 15.94 3.90 4.24
N PHE A 204 15.02 4.76 4.69
CA PHE A 204 15.14 6.20 4.51
C PHE A 204 15.95 6.80 5.65
N TYR A 205 16.85 7.70 5.34
CA TYR A 205 17.63 8.41 6.36
C TYR A 205 17.77 9.89 6.01
N ASN A 206 17.92 10.71 7.06
CA ASN A 206 18.04 12.16 6.90
C ASN A 206 19.40 12.52 6.31
N VAL A 207 19.40 13.54 5.48
CA VAL A 207 20.61 14.16 4.91
C VAL A 207 20.49 15.67 5.00
N THR A 208 21.64 16.35 4.94
CA THR A 208 21.71 17.79 4.75
C THR A 208 22.06 18.12 3.30
N PRO A 209 21.83 19.36 2.83
CA PRO A 209 22.17 19.76 1.46
C PRO A 209 23.66 19.58 1.12
N GLU A 210 24.55 19.58 2.12
CA GLU A 210 25.98 19.45 1.96
C GLU A 210 26.46 18.01 1.80
N GLN A 211 25.64 17.03 2.15
CA GLN A 211 25.93 15.60 2.02
C GLN A 211 25.50 15.03 0.66
#